data_c5d4d3cb268a7999d1484dd476192643
#
_entry.id   c5d4d3cb268a7999d1484dd476192643
#
_cell.length_a   1.000
_cell.length_b   1.000
_cell.length_c   1.000
_cell.angle_alpha   90.00
_cell.angle_beta   90.00
_cell.angle_gamma   90.00
#
_symmetry.space_group_name_H-M   'P 1'
#
loop_
_entity.id
_entity.type
_entity.pdbx_description
1 polymer ?
#
loop_
_entity_poly.entity_id
_entity_poly.type
_entity_poly.pdbx_seq_one_letter_code
_entity_poly.pdbx_strand_id
1 'polypeptide(L)'
;MVNNIKAFWRYSATGLGVLFGFVVFCLVSTALFGPESLFANYLRGGIMMFFIISPILSSSLVRSLVNIGLAMGAVRKSLWSTMELAIAVQALVCLPMQALLDWGASVFTPEETGLSLTLPARGISGLALFLLLWAMGAMGSWLSLVQKTSWRIFGWGLVIVLYLGYMAAMVAHIIFSFFGMDTILWVICGVSLAVGGVASLGLYRQCRTAQVNGL
;
A
#
# COMPACT_ATOMS: atom_id res chain seq x y z
N MET A 1 -6.60 7.94 24.80
CA MET A 1 -7.02 7.52 23.44
C MET A 1 -6.90 8.66 22.41
N VAL A 2 -7.50 9.82 22.64
CA VAL A 2 -7.51 10.96 21.69
C VAL A 2 -6.10 11.48 21.33
N ASN A 3 -5.17 11.56 22.27
CA ASN A 3 -3.80 12.06 22.02
C ASN A 3 -2.97 11.10 21.15
N ASN A 4 -3.18 9.79 21.30
CA ASN A 4 -2.48 8.78 20.47
C ASN A 4 -2.96 8.83 19.01
N ILE A 5 -4.26 9.07 18.80
CA ILE A 5 -4.84 9.25 17.47
C ILE A 5 -4.28 10.53 16.82
N LYS A 6 -4.14 11.64 17.56
CA LYS A 6 -3.56 12.90 17.03
C LYS A 6 -2.09 12.73 16.61
N ALA A 7 -1.28 12.08 17.43
CA ALA A 7 0.12 11.80 17.08
C ALA A 7 0.20 10.90 15.83
N PHE A 8 -0.64 9.87 15.77
CA PHE A 8 -0.79 9.00 14.63
C PHE A 8 -1.12 9.77 13.34
N TRP A 9 -2.15 10.61 13.36
CA TRP A 9 -2.54 11.41 12.20
C TRP A 9 -1.42 12.33 11.71
N ARG A 10 -0.64 12.92 12.61
CA ARG A 10 0.51 13.73 12.21
C ARG A 10 1.55 12.95 11.41
N TYR A 11 1.93 11.76 11.87
CA TYR A 11 2.92 10.93 11.17
C TYR A 11 2.38 10.38 9.84
N SER A 12 1.14 9.87 9.83
CA SER A 12 0.49 9.39 8.61
C SER A 12 0.28 10.52 7.59
N ALA A 13 -0.17 11.69 8.04
CA ALA A 13 -0.39 12.85 7.17
C ALA A 13 0.90 13.33 6.52
N THR A 14 2.05 13.29 7.22
CA THR A 14 3.33 13.65 6.63
C THR A 14 3.73 12.67 5.51
N GLY A 15 3.63 11.36 5.75
CA GLY A 15 3.95 10.35 4.73
C GLY A 15 3.01 10.41 3.52
N LEU A 16 1.71 10.54 3.77
CA LEU A 16 0.71 10.71 2.71
C LEU A 16 0.86 12.04 1.96
N GLY A 17 1.24 13.11 2.67
CA GLY A 17 1.51 14.41 2.07
C GLY A 17 2.72 14.38 1.13
N VAL A 18 3.78 13.68 1.49
CA VAL A 18 4.95 13.47 0.61
C VAL A 18 4.54 12.67 -0.63
N LEU A 19 3.74 11.62 -0.45
CA LEU A 19 3.24 10.81 -1.56
C LEU A 19 2.35 11.62 -2.51
N PHE A 20 1.43 12.41 -1.95
CA PHE A 20 0.58 13.31 -2.72
C PHE A 20 1.39 14.38 -3.47
N GLY A 21 2.37 15.00 -2.78
CA GLY A 21 3.30 15.96 -3.39
C GLY A 21 4.05 15.35 -4.58
N PHE A 22 4.47 14.09 -4.45
CA PHE A 22 5.11 13.38 -5.55
C PHE A 22 4.15 13.13 -6.73
N VAL A 23 2.91 12.73 -6.48
CA VAL A 23 1.87 12.58 -7.54
C VAL A 23 1.67 13.90 -8.29
N VAL A 24 1.49 15.00 -7.55
CA VAL A 24 1.34 16.34 -8.14
C VAL A 24 2.59 16.73 -8.93
N PHE A 25 3.75 16.46 -8.40
CA PHE A 25 5.03 16.71 -9.08
C PHE A 25 5.14 15.94 -10.40
N CYS A 26 4.76 14.66 -10.44
CA CYS A 26 4.73 13.87 -11.68
C CYS A 26 3.76 14.45 -12.71
N LEU A 27 2.55 14.85 -12.28
CA LEU A 27 1.56 15.47 -13.15
C LEU A 27 2.06 16.78 -13.76
N VAL A 28 2.57 17.68 -12.94
CA VAL A 28 3.11 18.97 -13.39
C VAL A 28 4.31 18.80 -14.31
N SER A 29 5.24 17.90 -13.93
CA SER A 29 6.44 17.64 -14.74
C SER A 29 6.08 17.03 -16.09
N THR A 30 5.12 16.11 -16.17
CA THR A 30 4.67 15.55 -17.45
C THR A 30 3.97 16.61 -18.30
N ALA A 31 3.16 17.49 -17.71
CA ALA A 31 2.53 18.58 -18.41
C ALA A 31 3.53 19.58 -19.00
N LEU A 32 4.67 19.82 -18.31
CA LEU A 32 5.70 20.76 -18.75
C LEU A 32 6.69 20.14 -19.76
N PHE A 33 7.10 18.90 -19.54
CA PHE A 33 8.18 18.25 -20.31
C PHE A 33 7.68 17.25 -21.38
N GLY A 34 6.35 17.02 -21.43
CA GLY A 34 5.71 16.17 -22.42
C GLY A 34 5.72 14.67 -22.10
N PRO A 35 5.09 13.87 -22.99
CA PRO A 35 4.83 12.43 -22.78
C PRO A 35 6.08 11.55 -22.82
N GLU A 36 7.18 12.02 -23.38
CA GLU A 36 8.45 11.29 -23.44
C GLU A 36 9.32 11.47 -22.18
N SER A 37 8.86 12.28 -21.22
CA SER A 37 9.59 12.51 -19.98
C SER A 37 9.64 11.26 -19.10
N LEU A 38 10.70 11.14 -18.29
CA LEU A 38 10.79 10.08 -17.26
C LEU A 38 9.57 10.12 -16.32
N PHE A 39 9.00 11.28 -16.10
CA PHE A 39 7.85 11.47 -15.22
C PHE A 39 6.54 10.90 -15.81
N ALA A 40 6.40 10.88 -17.13
CA ALA A 40 5.29 10.24 -17.81
C ALA A 40 5.25 8.72 -17.55
N ASN A 41 6.42 8.08 -17.46
CA ASN A 41 6.50 6.66 -17.10
C ASN A 41 6.02 6.40 -15.66
N TYR A 42 6.24 7.34 -14.73
CA TYR A 42 5.68 7.23 -13.38
C TYR A 42 4.17 7.44 -13.33
N LEU A 43 3.59 8.24 -14.21
CA LEU A 43 2.13 8.33 -14.33
C LEU A 43 1.53 6.99 -14.78
N ARG A 44 2.14 6.35 -15.77
CA ARG A 44 1.70 5.05 -16.30
C ARG A 44 1.89 3.90 -15.31
N GLY A 45 2.99 3.92 -14.57
CA GLY A 45 3.36 2.89 -13.58
C GLY A 45 3.01 3.24 -12.14
N GLY A 46 2.19 4.25 -11.90
CA GLY A 46 1.95 4.83 -10.56
C GLY A 46 1.49 3.83 -9.51
N ILE A 47 0.70 2.84 -9.89
CA ILE A 47 0.25 1.76 -9.01
C ILE A 47 1.42 1.00 -8.37
N MET A 48 2.54 0.83 -9.09
CA MET A 48 3.73 0.14 -8.58
C MET A 48 4.36 0.88 -7.41
N MET A 49 4.32 2.21 -7.44
CA MET A 49 4.86 3.03 -6.36
C MET A 49 4.09 2.82 -5.07
N PHE A 50 2.76 2.72 -5.14
CA PHE A 50 1.94 2.47 -3.96
C PHE A 50 2.23 1.10 -3.33
N PHE A 51 2.53 0.07 -4.14
CA PHE A 51 2.89 -1.26 -3.63
C PHE A 51 4.22 -1.28 -2.88
N ILE A 52 5.18 -0.47 -3.29
CA ILE A 52 6.48 -0.37 -2.62
C ILE A 52 6.38 0.56 -1.40
N ILE A 53 5.73 1.69 -1.57
CA ILE A 53 5.68 2.74 -0.55
C ILE A 53 4.74 2.35 0.60
N SER A 54 3.60 1.70 0.31
CA SER A 54 2.60 1.33 1.33
C SER A 54 3.18 0.47 2.47
N PRO A 55 3.88 -0.65 2.22
CA PRO A 55 4.46 -1.45 3.30
C PRO A 55 5.59 -0.73 4.04
N ILE A 56 6.36 0.14 3.35
CA ILE A 56 7.44 0.92 3.98
C ILE A 56 6.85 1.96 4.93
N LEU A 57 5.86 2.74 4.49
CA LEU A 57 5.19 3.73 5.33
C LEU A 57 4.51 3.07 6.52
N SER A 58 3.78 1.99 6.30
CA SER A 58 3.10 1.26 7.36
C SER A 58 4.10 0.68 8.37
N SER A 59 5.24 0.17 7.91
CA SER A 59 6.28 -0.38 8.79
C SER A 59 6.91 0.66 9.69
N SER A 60 7.22 1.84 9.17
CA SER A 60 7.80 2.94 9.93
C SER A 60 6.82 3.50 10.96
N LEU A 61 5.57 3.64 10.55
CA LEU A 61 4.49 4.15 11.36
C LEU A 61 4.20 3.23 12.56
N VAL A 62 4.11 1.92 12.32
CA VAL A 62 3.77 0.94 13.37
C VAL A 62 4.85 0.89 14.45
N ARG A 63 6.13 0.94 14.09
CA ARG A 63 7.22 0.99 15.08
C ARG A 63 7.09 2.19 16.00
N SER A 64 6.88 3.37 15.43
CA SER A 64 6.70 4.60 16.20
C SER A 64 5.49 4.53 17.12
N LEU A 65 4.36 4.01 16.60
CA LEU A 65 3.13 3.89 17.38
C LEU A 65 3.21 2.88 18.52
N VAL A 66 3.86 1.73 18.30
CA VAL A 66 4.01 0.73 19.38
C VAL A 66 4.84 1.31 20.51
N ASN A 67 5.99 1.92 20.21
CA ASN A 67 6.86 2.47 21.23
C ASN A 67 6.18 3.61 22.00
N ILE A 68 5.59 4.58 21.30
CA ILE A 68 4.89 5.72 21.92
C ILE A 68 3.66 5.23 22.69
N GLY A 69 2.85 4.37 22.09
CA GLY A 69 1.61 3.90 22.69
C GLY A 69 1.85 3.11 23.98
N LEU A 70 2.84 2.20 23.98
CA LEU A 70 3.20 1.43 25.17
C LEU A 70 3.82 2.31 26.24
N ALA A 71 4.68 3.27 25.88
CA ALA A 71 5.25 4.23 26.82
C ALA A 71 4.18 5.11 27.47
N MET A 72 3.07 5.38 26.77
CA MET A 72 1.92 6.13 27.27
C MET A 72 0.87 5.25 27.98
N GLY A 73 1.14 3.97 28.21
CA GLY A 73 0.22 3.05 28.88
C GLY A 73 -1.00 2.64 28.06
N ALA A 74 -0.91 2.69 26.73
CA ALA A 74 -2.01 2.27 25.85
C ALA A 74 -2.34 0.77 26.02
N VAL A 75 -3.63 0.43 26.01
CA VAL A 75 -4.09 -0.95 26.03
C VAL A 75 -3.70 -1.62 24.69
N ARG A 76 -3.01 -2.75 24.76
CA ARG A 76 -2.48 -3.48 23.59
C ARG A 76 -3.52 -3.78 22.51
N LYS A 77 -4.75 -4.12 22.90
CA LYS A 77 -5.87 -4.33 21.98
C LYS A 77 -6.27 -3.05 21.24
N SER A 78 -6.32 -1.93 21.95
CA SER A 78 -6.59 -0.61 21.37
C SER A 78 -5.48 -0.18 20.41
N LEU A 79 -4.24 -0.55 20.69
CA LEU A 79 -3.09 -0.26 19.83
C LEU A 79 -3.22 -0.97 18.50
N TRP A 80 -3.51 -2.28 18.50
CA TRP A 80 -3.74 -3.05 17.27
C TRP A 80 -4.89 -2.48 16.44
N SER A 81 -6.05 -2.21 17.03
CA SER A 81 -7.19 -1.67 16.29
C SER A 81 -6.91 -0.28 15.69
N THR A 82 -6.11 0.54 16.38
CA THR A 82 -5.66 1.83 15.85
C THR A 82 -4.74 1.66 14.65
N MET A 83 -3.86 0.66 14.67
CA MET A 83 -2.97 0.36 13.55
C MET A 83 -3.73 -0.15 12.33
N GLU A 84 -4.68 -1.08 12.53
CA GLU A 84 -5.52 -1.60 11.44
C GLU A 84 -6.33 -0.49 10.78
N LEU A 85 -6.95 0.38 11.58
CA LEU A 85 -7.66 1.53 11.07
C LEU A 85 -6.74 2.44 10.24
N ALA A 86 -5.53 2.62 10.70
CA ALA A 86 -4.54 3.42 10.04
C ALA A 86 -4.14 2.88 8.67
N ILE A 87 -3.85 1.60 8.61
CA ILE A 87 -3.49 0.91 7.36
C ILE A 87 -4.66 0.98 6.38
N ALA A 88 -5.89 0.77 6.87
CA ALA A 88 -7.09 0.88 6.05
C ALA A 88 -7.31 2.31 5.50
N VAL A 89 -7.13 3.34 6.35
CA VAL A 89 -7.22 4.75 5.90
C VAL A 89 -6.12 5.09 4.91
N GLN A 90 -4.89 4.61 5.14
CA GLN A 90 -3.79 4.80 4.19
C GLN A 90 -4.13 4.18 2.82
N ALA A 91 -4.62 2.94 2.80
CA ALA A 91 -5.06 2.28 1.58
C ALA A 91 -6.19 3.05 0.88
N LEU A 92 -7.17 3.54 1.66
CA LEU A 92 -8.30 4.33 1.13
C LEU A 92 -7.83 5.65 0.50
N VAL A 93 -6.87 6.35 1.11
CA VAL A 93 -6.33 7.62 0.58
C VAL A 93 -5.50 7.39 -0.70
N CYS A 94 -4.88 6.23 -0.86
CA CYS A 94 -4.16 5.90 -2.10
C CYS A 94 -5.11 5.73 -3.31
N LEU A 95 -6.40 5.41 -3.13
CA LEU A 95 -7.35 5.25 -4.24
C LEU A 95 -7.54 6.54 -5.06
N PRO A 96 -7.89 7.70 -4.47
CA PRO A 96 -8.00 8.94 -5.23
C PRO A 96 -6.66 9.40 -5.82
N MET A 97 -5.53 9.10 -5.16
CA MET A 97 -4.21 9.37 -5.73
C MET A 97 -3.96 8.56 -7.00
N GLN A 98 -4.34 7.27 -7.00
CA GLN A 98 -4.28 6.44 -8.19
C GLN A 98 -5.20 6.97 -9.29
N ALA A 99 -6.43 7.35 -8.96
CA ALA A 99 -7.36 7.92 -9.91
C ALA A 99 -6.81 9.21 -10.57
N LEU A 100 -6.09 10.03 -9.80
CA LEU A 100 -5.39 11.22 -10.33
C LEU A 100 -4.26 10.84 -11.30
N LEU A 101 -3.48 9.81 -10.98
CA LEU A 101 -2.42 9.32 -11.88
C LEU A 101 -3.01 8.77 -13.18
N ASP A 102 -4.09 7.99 -13.10
CA ASP A 102 -4.78 7.43 -14.27
C ASP A 102 -5.38 8.53 -15.15
N TRP A 103 -5.99 9.53 -14.51
CA TRP A 103 -6.50 10.70 -15.23
C TRP A 103 -5.35 11.45 -15.92
N GLY A 104 -4.25 11.72 -15.20
CA GLY A 104 -3.08 12.38 -15.79
C GLY A 104 -2.48 11.60 -16.95
N ALA A 105 -2.37 10.26 -16.82
CA ALA A 105 -1.90 9.41 -17.90
C ALA A 105 -2.82 9.50 -19.14
N SER A 106 -4.14 9.50 -18.95
CA SER A 106 -5.10 9.59 -20.06
C SER A 106 -5.06 10.95 -20.79
N VAL A 107 -4.75 12.04 -20.06
CA VAL A 107 -4.69 13.39 -20.63
C VAL A 107 -3.34 13.68 -21.30
N PHE A 108 -2.25 13.32 -20.64
CA PHE A 108 -0.91 13.73 -21.08
C PHE A 108 -0.18 12.68 -21.94
N THR A 109 -0.67 11.42 -21.97
CA THR A 109 -0.03 10.32 -22.70
C THR A 109 -1.04 9.46 -23.48
N PRO A 110 -1.93 10.04 -24.31
CA PRO A 110 -3.05 9.32 -24.92
C PRO A 110 -2.63 8.26 -25.95
N GLU A 111 -1.47 8.43 -26.59
CA GLU A 111 -1.07 7.58 -27.73
C GLU A 111 -0.39 6.26 -27.33
N GLU A 112 0.05 6.12 -26.09
CA GLU A 112 0.76 4.93 -25.62
C GLU A 112 -0.07 4.07 -24.66
N THR A 113 -1.33 3.83 -25.00
CA THR A 113 -2.22 2.97 -24.23
C THR A 113 -1.86 1.48 -24.22
N GLY A 114 -0.69 1.11 -24.74
CA GLY A 114 -0.29 -0.29 -24.91
C GLY A 114 -0.08 -1.09 -23.61
N LEU A 115 0.22 -0.45 -22.49
CA LEU A 115 0.43 -1.13 -21.20
C LEU A 115 0.06 -0.21 -20.04
N SER A 116 -1.12 0.40 -20.07
CA SER A 116 -1.61 1.00 -18.85
C SER A 116 -1.95 -0.14 -17.87
N LEU A 117 -1.08 -0.36 -16.90
CA LEU A 117 -1.32 -1.23 -15.74
C LEU A 117 -2.41 -0.63 -14.82
N THR A 118 -3.16 0.32 -15.36
CA THR A 118 -4.27 0.96 -14.70
C THR A 118 -5.42 -0.03 -14.66
N LEU A 119 -5.86 -0.35 -13.46
CA LEU A 119 -7.06 -1.14 -13.28
C LEU A 119 -8.24 -0.36 -13.87
N PRO A 120 -9.07 -1.00 -14.72
CA PRO A 120 -10.22 -0.33 -15.30
C PRO A 120 -11.10 0.27 -14.19
N ALA A 121 -11.66 1.46 -14.43
CA ALA A 121 -12.42 2.27 -13.49
C ALA A 121 -13.79 1.64 -13.11
N ARG A 122 -13.80 0.36 -12.75
CA ARG A 122 -14.97 -0.38 -12.26
C ARG A 122 -14.88 -0.53 -10.75
N GLY A 123 -16.00 -0.63 -10.06
CA GLY A 123 -16.05 -0.75 -8.60
C GLY A 123 -15.22 -1.92 -8.04
N ILE A 124 -15.14 -3.06 -8.76
CA ILE A 124 -14.33 -4.22 -8.38
C ILE A 124 -12.83 -3.90 -8.40
N SER A 125 -12.36 -3.08 -9.34
CA SER A 125 -10.95 -2.69 -9.42
C SER A 125 -10.52 -1.83 -8.23
N GLY A 126 -11.37 -0.90 -7.83
CA GLY A 126 -11.14 -0.10 -6.61
C GLY A 126 -11.07 -0.96 -5.35
N LEU A 127 -11.97 -1.95 -5.23
CA LEU A 127 -11.95 -2.89 -4.11
C LEU A 127 -10.68 -3.76 -4.13
N ALA A 128 -10.29 -4.29 -5.28
CA ALA A 128 -9.08 -5.10 -5.41
C ALA A 128 -7.82 -4.30 -5.05
N LEU A 129 -7.72 -3.06 -5.51
CA LEU A 129 -6.62 -2.16 -5.18
C LEU A 129 -6.59 -1.84 -3.67
N PHE A 130 -7.74 -1.51 -3.08
CA PHE A 130 -7.85 -1.26 -1.65
C PHE A 130 -7.38 -2.46 -0.83
N LEU A 131 -7.90 -3.65 -1.11
CA LEU A 131 -7.54 -4.88 -0.39
C LEU A 131 -6.06 -5.22 -0.54
N LEU A 132 -5.50 -5.01 -1.73
CA LEU A 132 -4.09 -5.26 -2.00
C LEU A 132 -3.19 -4.29 -1.22
N LEU A 133 -3.50 -3.00 -1.23
CA LEU A 133 -2.75 -1.99 -0.48
C LEU A 133 -2.88 -2.19 1.04
N TRP A 134 -4.06 -2.56 1.51
CA TRP A 134 -4.28 -2.93 2.90
C TRP A 134 -3.44 -4.17 3.28
N ALA A 135 -3.45 -5.23 2.47
CA ALA A 135 -2.66 -6.43 2.72
C ALA A 135 -1.15 -6.13 2.76
N MET A 136 -0.65 -5.33 1.81
CA MET A 136 0.75 -4.90 1.78
C MET A 136 1.11 -4.05 3.00
N GLY A 137 0.23 -3.13 3.41
CA GLY A 137 0.41 -2.33 4.62
C GLY A 137 0.42 -3.18 5.89
N ALA A 138 -0.50 -4.15 6.00
CA ALA A 138 -0.56 -5.09 7.13
C ALA A 138 0.69 -5.97 7.20
N MET A 139 1.17 -6.49 6.06
CA MET A 139 2.43 -7.24 5.97
C MET A 139 3.63 -6.41 6.42
N GLY A 140 3.80 -5.20 5.88
CA GLY A 140 4.89 -4.30 6.27
C GLY A 140 4.86 -4.00 7.78
N SER A 141 3.67 -3.76 8.32
CA SER A 141 3.44 -3.51 9.75
C SER A 141 3.82 -4.70 10.61
N TRP A 142 3.33 -5.89 10.27
CA TRP A 142 3.67 -7.12 10.97
C TRP A 142 5.17 -7.39 10.96
N LEU A 143 5.79 -7.33 9.76
CA LEU A 143 7.23 -7.59 9.60
C LEU A 143 8.11 -6.57 10.34
N SER A 144 7.62 -5.35 10.54
CA SER A 144 8.35 -4.34 11.30
C SER A 144 8.51 -4.70 12.77
N LEU A 145 7.57 -5.45 13.34
CA LEU A 145 7.58 -5.89 14.74
C LEU A 145 8.25 -7.25 14.95
N VAL A 146 8.51 -8.00 13.88
CA VAL A 146 9.20 -9.29 13.98
C VAL A 146 10.66 -9.09 14.40
N GLN A 147 11.05 -9.65 15.54
CA GLN A 147 12.39 -9.47 16.10
C GLN A 147 13.45 -10.29 15.36
N LYS A 148 13.09 -11.53 14.94
CA LYS A 148 14.02 -12.45 14.29
C LYS A 148 14.30 -12.02 12.84
N THR A 149 15.55 -11.67 12.56
CA THR A 149 15.98 -11.12 11.26
C THR A 149 15.67 -12.07 10.09
N SER A 150 15.87 -13.39 10.25
CA SER A 150 15.57 -14.38 9.20
C SER A 150 14.09 -14.36 8.79
N TRP A 151 13.16 -14.27 9.75
CA TRP A 151 11.74 -14.19 9.46
C TRP A 151 11.36 -12.85 8.80
N ARG A 152 12.07 -11.79 9.14
CA ARG A 152 11.88 -10.49 8.52
C ARG A 152 12.30 -10.50 7.05
N ILE A 153 13.47 -11.06 6.75
CA ILE A 153 13.97 -11.23 5.37
C ILE A 153 13.01 -12.10 4.56
N PHE A 154 12.61 -13.25 5.11
CA PHE A 154 11.64 -14.13 4.45
C PHE A 154 10.30 -13.41 4.16
N GLY A 155 9.77 -12.66 5.11
CA GLY A 155 8.53 -11.93 4.94
C GLY A 155 8.63 -10.82 3.88
N TRP A 156 9.72 -10.06 3.83
CA TRP A 156 9.95 -9.10 2.75
C TRP A 156 10.11 -9.79 1.40
N GLY A 157 10.76 -10.96 1.35
CA GLY A 157 10.78 -11.81 0.17
C GLY A 157 9.38 -12.20 -0.31
N LEU A 158 8.49 -12.55 0.62
CA LEU A 158 7.09 -12.87 0.30
C LEU A 158 6.34 -11.64 -0.25
N VAL A 159 6.56 -10.46 0.28
CA VAL A 159 5.98 -9.20 -0.26
C VAL A 159 6.41 -8.99 -1.71
N ILE A 160 7.71 -9.21 -2.02
CA ILE A 160 8.23 -9.10 -3.38
C ILE A 160 7.60 -10.16 -4.30
N VAL A 161 7.46 -11.40 -3.84
CA VAL A 161 6.83 -12.48 -4.61
C VAL A 161 5.36 -12.16 -4.92
N LEU A 162 4.62 -11.64 -3.95
CA LEU A 162 3.22 -11.19 -4.16
C LEU A 162 3.13 -10.06 -5.17
N TYR A 163 4.05 -9.10 -5.10
CA TYR A 163 4.15 -8.02 -6.07
C TYR A 163 4.43 -8.54 -7.49
N LEU A 164 5.45 -9.40 -7.63
CA LEU A 164 5.79 -10.00 -8.92
C LEU A 164 4.67 -10.90 -9.45
N GLY A 165 3.97 -11.63 -8.56
CA GLY A 165 2.81 -12.43 -8.91
C GLY A 165 1.65 -11.60 -9.45
N TYR A 166 1.37 -10.45 -8.81
CA TYR A 166 0.40 -9.48 -9.31
C TYR A 166 0.78 -8.97 -10.71
N MET A 167 2.04 -8.58 -10.90
CA MET A 167 2.55 -8.10 -12.17
C MET A 167 2.43 -9.17 -13.26
N ALA A 168 2.83 -10.42 -12.94
CA ALA A 168 2.72 -11.55 -13.86
C ALA A 168 1.26 -11.84 -14.25
N ALA A 169 0.32 -11.75 -13.32
CA ALA A 169 -1.10 -11.95 -13.58
C ALA A 169 -1.66 -10.87 -14.52
N MET A 170 -1.25 -9.61 -14.35
CA MET A 170 -1.66 -8.51 -15.24
C MET A 170 -1.06 -8.66 -16.64
N VAL A 171 0.21 -9.03 -16.74
CA VAL A 171 0.87 -9.28 -18.03
C VAL A 171 0.25 -10.49 -18.74
N ALA A 172 -0.03 -11.58 -18.02
CA ALA A 172 -0.66 -12.76 -18.57
C ALA A 172 -2.06 -12.44 -19.10
N HIS A 173 -2.84 -11.59 -18.42
CA HIS A 173 -4.13 -11.14 -18.92
C HIS A 173 -4.00 -10.39 -20.27
N ILE A 174 -3.02 -9.49 -20.37
CA ILE A 174 -2.79 -8.72 -21.61
C ILE A 174 -2.37 -9.62 -22.76
N ILE A 175 -1.48 -10.59 -22.53
CA ILE A 175 -0.92 -11.45 -23.60
C ILE A 175 -1.90 -12.53 -24.03
N PHE A 176 -2.57 -13.16 -23.08
CA PHE A 176 -3.31 -14.39 -23.38
C PHE A 176 -4.81 -14.20 -23.49
N SER A 177 -5.37 -13.10 -22.99
CA SER A 177 -6.83 -12.84 -22.96
C SER A 177 -7.69 -14.03 -22.45
N PHE A 178 -7.04 -15.05 -21.86
CA PHE A 178 -7.66 -16.32 -21.47
C PHE A 178 -8.61 -16.17 -20.28
N PHE A 179 -8.32 -15.24 -19.38
CA PHE A 179 -9.13 -14.99 -18.21
C PHE A 179 -9.82 -13.64 -18.33
N GLY A 180 -11.13 -13.61 -18.12
CA GLY A 180 -11.82 -12.33 -18.00
C GLY A 180 -11.20 -11.46 -16.91
N MET A 181 -11.08 -10.15 -17.13
CA MET A 181 -10.51 -9.22 -16.17
C MET A 181 -11.17 -9.35 -14.78
N ASP A 182 -12.49 -9.57 -14.75
CA ASP A 182 -13.25 -9.73 -13.51
C ASP A 182 -12.78 -10.95 -12.71
N THR A 183 -12.46 -12.06 -13.35
CA THR A 183 -11.94 -13.27 -12.68
C THR A 183 -10.61 -13.00 -12.00
N ILE A 184 -9.68 -12.30 -12.69
CA ILE A 184 -8.38 -11.93 -12.13
C ILE A 184 -8.55 -10.99 -10.92
N LEU A 185 -9.45 -10.01 -11.01
CA LEU A 185 -9.72 -9.09 -9.92
C LEU A 185 -10.30 -9.82 -8.69
N TRP A 186 -11.19 -10.79 -8.87
CA TRP A 186 -11.69 -11.61 -7.76
C TRP A 186 -10.61 -12.48 -7.13
N VAL A 187 -9.70 -13.04 -7.92
CA VAL A 187 -8.54 -13.78 -7.40
C VAL A 187 -7.62 -12.85 -6.58
N ILE A 188 -7.34 -11.63 -7.09
CA ILE A 188 -6.57 -10.63 -6.36
C ILE A 188 -7.24 -10.27 -5.03
N CYS A 189 -8.56 -10.06 -5.02
CA CYS A 189 -9.31 -9.80 -3.79
C CYS A 189 -9.18 -10.95 -2.78
N GLY A 190 -9.37 -12.19 -3.23
CA GLY A 190 -9.28 -13.38 -2.38
C GLY A 190 -7.89 -13.57 -1.78
N VAL A 191 -6.83 -13.47 -2.60
CA VAL A 191 -5.43 -13.59 -2.15
C VAL A 191 -5.09 -12.45 -1.20
N SER A 192 -5.49 -11.21 -1.51
CA SER A 192 -5.23 -10.05 -0.65
C SER A 192 -5.92 -10.17 0.70
N LEU A 193 -7.18 -10.65 0.74
CA LEU A 193 -7.88 -10.92 1.99
C LEU A 193 -7.19 -11.99 2.83
N ALA A 194 -6.76 -13.08 2.21
CA ALA A 194 -6.05 -14.16 2.91
C ALA A 194 -4.72 -13.67 3.49
N VAL A 195 -3.90 -13.01 2.68
CA VAL A 195 -2.58 -12.50 3.10
C VAL A 195 -2.73 -11.40 4.14
N GLY A 196 -3.62 -10.43 3.90
CA GLY A 196 -3.88 -9.34 4.83
C GLY A 196 -4.43 -9.86 6.17
N GLY A 197 -5.35 -10.83 6.14
CA GLY A 197 -5.89 -11.47 7.34
C GLY A 197 -4.81 -12.19 8.16
N VAL A 198 -3.93 -12.97 7.53
CA VAL A 198 -2.80 -13.61 8.20
C VAL A 198 -1.84 -12.56 8.80
N ALA A 199 -1.53 -11.52 8.05
CA ALA A 199 -0.66 -10.43 8.50
C ALA A 199 -1.27 -9.66 9.68
N SER A 200 -2.57 -9.36 9.64
CA SER A 200 -3.31 -8.70 10.71
C SER A 200 -3.34 -9.54 11.99
N LEU A 201 -3.55 -10.86 11.87
CA LEU A 201 -3.45 -11.78 13.00
C LEU A 201 -2.03 -11.84 13.57
N GLY A 202 -1.02 -11.84 12.69
CA GLY A 202 0.38 -11.75 13.09
C GLY A 202 0.68 -10.44 13.83
N LEU A 203 0.20 -9.32 13.33
CA LEU A 203 0.31 -8.01 13.96
C LEU A 203 -0.37 -7.99 15.34
N TYR A 204 -1.58 -8.55 15.44
CA TYR A 204 -2.28 -8.68 16.72
C TYR A 204 -1.46 -9.45 17.77
N ARG A 205 -0.90 -10.61 17.38
CA ARG A 205 -0.05 -11.41 18.26
C ARG A 205 1.18 -10.64 18.73
N GLN A 206 1.85 -9.95 17.79
CA GLN A 206 3.04 -9.14 18.12
C GLN A 206 2.69 -7.96 19.05
N CYS A 207 1.59 -7.24 18.80
CA CYS A 207 1.14 -6.19 19.70
C CYS A 207 0.83 -6.71 21.10
N ARG A 208 0.29 -7.93 21.20
CA ARG A 208 -0.04 -8.56 22.49
C ARG A 208 1.21 -8.91 23.30
N THR A 209 2.29 -9.30 22.65
CA THR A 209 3.56 -9.70 23.29
C THR A 209 4.60 -8.58 23.31
N ALA A 210 4.34 -7.45 22.64
CA ALA A 210 5.28 -6.34 22.58
C ALA A 210 5.66 -5.83 23.97
N GLN A 211 6.96 -5.71 24.19
CA GLN A 211 7.54 -5.06 25.36
C GLN A 211 8.12 -3.71 24.93
N VAL A 212 8.12 -2.74 25.84
CA VAL A 212 8.83 -1.47 25.62
C VAL A 212 10.31 -1.83 25.56
N ASN A 213 10.85 -1.92 24.37
CA ASN A 213 12.29 -2.03 24.19
C ASN A 213 12.89 -0.69 24.61
N GLY A 214 13.69 -0.73 25.65
CA GLY A 214 14.12 0.39 26.44
C GLY A 214 14.44 1.66 25.63
N LEU A 215 13.93 2.74 26.18
CA LEU A 215 14.42 4.09 25.94
C LEU A 215 15.87 4.21 26.37
#